data_91055b373df319945a1f2abe8b2dfed9
#
_entry.id   91055b373df319945a1f2abe8b2dfed9
#
_cell.length_a   1.000
_cell.length_b   1.000
_cell.length_c   1.000
_cell.angle_alpha   90.00
_cell.angle_beta   90.00
_cell.angle_gamma   90.00
#
_symmetry.space_group_name_H-M   'P 1'
#
loop_
_entity.id
_entity.type
_entity.pdbx_description
1 polymer ?
#
loop_
_entity_poly.entity_id
_entity_poly.type
_entity_poly.pdbx_seq_one_letter_code
_entity_poly.pdbx_strand_id
1 'polypeptide(L)'
;KAHEDQDDVLAMETSRVAKKVDREYLLAYSDLVAPEMVDLHRKDLFARLNIINLIERVSDQSKNLCEEVVFTKTGKTKQRRPFRLLFLDKKDDGATQIAVALCRKFYSDRIVGNSAGLTPASALQAELVELCATKGLDLSGLDPSNFVVSDTSWKSNDVFICIDSTIEEFMPKVPFGCSVLNWATPKGVDMPGLFHFMADRVSSVVLLVRGDGNEGAHSE
;
A
#
# COMPACT_ATOMS: atom_id res chain seq x y z
N LYS A 1 6.49 -29.25 -14.44
CA LYS A 1 5.30 -30.07 -14.80
C LYS A 1 4.18 -29.20 -15.35
N ALA A 2 3.57 -28.24 -14.58
CA ALA A 2 2.51 -27.37 -15.08
C ALA A 2 2.92 -26.62 -16.36
N HIS A 3 4.16 -26.15 -16.45
CA HIS A 3 4.72 -25.48 -17.63
C HIS A 3 4.91 -26.44 -18.80
N GLU A 4 5.46 -27.63 -18.56
CA GLU A 4 5.70 -28.64 -19.59
C GLU A 4 4.38 -29.19 -20.16
N ASP A 5 3.39 -29.44 -19.30
CA ASP A 5 2.08 -30.00 -19.67
C ASP A 5 1.08 -28.89 -20.07
N GLN A 6 1.45 -27.59 -19.94
CA GLN A 6 0.58 -26.42 -20.11
C GLN A 6 -0.73 -26.55 -19.33
N ASP A 7 -0.65 -27.05 -18.12
CA ASP A 7 -1.77 -27.28 -17.21
C ASP A 7 -2.06 -26.02 -16.39
N ASP A 8 -3.09 -25.27 -16.78
CA ASP A 8 -3.51 -24.03 -16.13
C ASP A 8 -4.13 -24.25 -14.75
N VAL A 9 -4.77 -25.41 -14.52
CA VAL A 9 -5.34 -25.74 -13.20
C VAL A 9 -4.22 -25.99 -12.20
N LEU A 10 -3.22 -26.79 -12.57
CA LEU A 10 -2.04 -27.02 -11.74
C LEU A 10 -1.23 -25.73 -11.53
N ALA A 11 -1.14 -24.87 -12.55
CA ALA A 11 -0.50 -23.57 -12.44
C ALA A 11 -1.22 -22.66 -11.41
N MET A 12 -2.56 -22.61 -11.44
CA MET A 12 -3.35 -21.86 -10.47
C MET A 12 -3.19 -22.38 -9.04
N GLU A 13 -3.19 -23.71 -8.86
CA GLU A 13 -2.97 -24.32 -7.55
C GLU A 13 -1.57 -24.04 -7.01
N THR A 14 -0.54 -24.16 -7.84
CA THR A 14 0.85 -23.82 -7.47
C THR A 14 0.98 -22.35 -7.08
N SER A 15 0.34 -21.43 -7.81
CA SER A 15 0.30 -20.00 -7.45
C SER A 15 -0.39 -19.74 -6.11
N ARG A 16 -1.38 -20.55 -5.71
CA ARG A 16 -2.00 -20.45 -4.37
C ARG A 16 -1.05 -20.90 -3.26
N VAL A 17 -0.25 -21.94 -3.52
CA VAL A 17 0.78 -22.39 -2.56
C VAL A 17 1.85 -21.30 -2.39
N ALA A 18 2.31 -20.67 -3.46
CA ALA A 18 3.26 -19.57 -3.40
C ALA A 18 2.81 -18.43 -2.48
N LYS A 19 1.50 -18.06 -2.51
CA LYS A 19 0.95 -17.06 -1.58
C LYS A 19 1.02 -17.46 -0.10
N LYS A 20 1.05 -18.75 0.22
CA LYS A 20 1.31 -19.20 1.60
C LYS A 20 2.76 -19.00 1.97
N VAL A 21 3.69 -19.26 1.04
CA VAL A 21 5.12 -19.01 1.24
C VAL A 21 5.38 -17.53 1.51
N ASP A 22 4.76 -16.61 0.75
CA ASP A 22 4.86 -15.16 0.98
C ASP A 22 4.49 -14.80 2.42
N ARG A 23 3.40 -15.38 2.95
CA ARG A 23 2.96 -15.14 4.32
C ARG A 23 3.90 -15.72 5.37
N GLU A 24 4.34 -16.98 5.18
CA GLU A 24 5.28 -17.64 6.08
C GLU A 24 6.65 -16.93 6.08
N TYR A 25 7.09 -16.40 4.94
CA TYR A 25 8.27 -15.56 4.84
C TYR A 25 8.17 -14.33 5.75
N LEU A 26 7.05 -13.60 5.70
CA LEU A 26 6.84 -12.42 6.53
C LEU A 26 6.86 -12.75 8.02
N LEU A 27 6.24 -13.87 8.43
CA LEU A 27 6.26 -14.35 9.80
C LEU A 27 7.69 -14.73 10.25
N ALA A 28 8.38 -15.55 9.46
CA ALA A 28 9.76 -15.97 9.76
C ALA A 28 10.71 -14.78 9.85
N TYR A 29 10.55 -13.78 8.98
CA TYR A 29 11.35 -12.55 9.05
C TYR A 29 11.04 -11.77 10.33
N SER A 30 9.75 -11.59 10.67
CA SER A 30 9.34 -10.90 11.90
C SER A 30 9.91 -11.59 13.15
N ASP A 31 9.90 -12.91 13.18
CA ASP A 31 10.46 -13.69 14.29
C ASP A 31 11.97 -13.51 14.41
N LEU A 32 12.69 -13.48 13.27
CA LEU A 32 14.16 -13.32 13.26
C LEU A 32 14.62 -11.93 13.72
N VAL A 33 13.80 -10.88 13.53
CA VAL A 33 14.12 -9.51 13.96
C VAL A 33 13.50 -9.16 15.31
N ALA A 34 12.81 -10.11 15.96
CA ALA A 34 12.19 -9.88 17.26
C ALA A 34 13.24 -9.66 18.35
N PRO A 35 12.98 -8.78 19.35
CA PRO A 35 13.92 -8.49 20.42
C PRO A 35 14.38 -9.72 21.21
N GLU A 36 13.57 -10.77 21.28
CA GLU A 36 13.86 -12.02 21.96
C GLU A 36 15.00 -12.82 21.32
N MET A 37 15.36 -12.48 20.07
CA MET A 37 16.44 -13.12 19.31
C MET A 37 17.80 -12.43 19.47
N VAL A 38 17.96 -11.56 20.47
CA VAL A 38 19.21 -10.77 20.71
C VAL A 38 20.44 -11.65 20.92
N ASP A 39 20.27 -12.88 21.43
CA ASP A 39 21.36 -13.81 21.70
C ASP A 39 21.82 -14.59 20.43
N LEU A 40 21.18 -14.40 19.29
CA LEU A 40 21.57 -15.07 18.06
C LEU A 40 22.88 -14.49 17.54
N HIS A 41 23.87 -15.37 17.27
CA HIS A 41 25.12 -14.92 16.68
C HIS A 41 24.87 -14.27 15.30
N ARG A 42 25.49 -13.12 15.03
CA ARG A 42 25.22 -12.34 13.79
C ARG A 42 25.34 -13.17 12.52
N LYS A 43 26.31 -14.08 12.45
CA LYS A 43 26.49 -14.97 11.28
C LYS A 43 25.29 -15.90 11.09
N ASP A 44 24.73 -16.41 12.18
CA ASP A 44 23.57 -17.31 12.13
C ASP A 44 22.30 -16.54 11.73
N LEU A 45 22.16 -15.29 12.21
CA LEU A 45 21.08 -14.40 11.77
C LEU A 45 21.14 -14.15 10.26
N PHE A 46 22.32 -13.77 9.74
CA PHE A 46 22.50 -13.55 8.29
C PHE A 46 22.29 -14.83 7.48
N ALA A 47 22.74 -15.97 7.97
CA ALA A 47 22.51 -17.25 7.29
C ALA A 47 21.03 -17.58 7.20
N ARG A 48 20.28 -17.42 8.29
CA ARG A 48 18.83 -17.64 8.32
C ARG A 48 18.08 -16.69 7.42
N LEU A 49 18.41 -15.38 7.46
CA LEU A 49 17.83 -14.37 6.56
C LEU A 49 18.08 -14.73 5.09
N ASN A 50 19.29 -15.20 4.78
CA ASN A 50 19.62 -15.61 3.41
C ASN A 50 18.81 -16.82 2.96
N ILE A 51 18.61 -17.81 3.84
CA ILE A 51 17.82 -19.00 3.54
C ILE A 51 16.36 -18.62 3.25
N ILE A 52 15.73 -17.82 4.10
CA ILE A 52 14.33 -17.43 3.88
C ILE A 52 14.16 -16.56 2.63
N ASN A 53 15.12 -15.67 2.33
CA ASN A 53 15.13 -14.89 1.08
C ASN A 53 15.27 -15.79 -0.17
N LEU A 54 16.10 -16.85 -0.11
CA LEU A 54 16.23 -17.79 -1.22
C LEU A 54 14.95 -18.60 -1.44
N ILE A 55 14.29 -19.01 -0.37
CA ILE A 55 13.00 -19.72 -0.45
C ILE A 55 11.92 -18.82 -1.08
N GLU A 56 11.85 -17.57 -0.67
CA GLU A 56 10.93 -16.59 -1.23
C GLU A 56 11.20 -16.37 -2.73
N ARG A 57 12.47 -16.20 -3.13
CA ARG A 57 12.85 -16.07 -4.55
C ARG A 57 12.44 -17.28 -5.40
N VAL A 58 12.63 -18.50 -4.88
CA VAL A 58 12.19 -19.72 -5.58
C VAL A 58 10.66 -19.74 -5.72
N SER A 59 9.95 -19.34 -4.67
CA SER A 59 8.49 -19.24 -4.69
C SER A 59 8.02 -18.23 -5.74
N ASP A 60 8.63 -17.06 -5.80
CA ASP A 60 8.29 -16.00 -6.77
C ASP A 60 8.59 -16.44 -8.22
N GLN A 61 9.72 -17.07 -8.47
CA GLN A 61 10.01 -17.62 -9.79
C GLN A 61 8.99 -18.69 -10.22
N SER A 62 8.61 -19.56 -9.29
CA SER A 62 7.58 -20.58 -9.55
C SER A 62 6.24 -19.94 -9.89
N LYS A 63 5.87 -18.87 -9.19
CA LYS A 63 4.66 -18.09 -9.44
C LYS A 63 4.68 -17.41 -10.82
N ASN A 64 5.82 -16.82 -11.20
CA ASN A 64 5.97 -16.19 -12.53
C ASN A 64 5.81 -17.22 -13.65
N LEU A 65 6.41 -18.42 -13.52
CA LEU A 65 6.22 -19.52 -14.47
C LEU A 65 4.74 -19.97 -14.56
N CYS A 66 4.05 -20.04 -13.43
CA CYS A 66 2.62 -20.38 -13.41
C CYS A 66 1.77 -19.30 -14.10
N GLU A 67 2.09 -18.03 -13.88
CA GLU A 67 1.41 -16.90 -14.52
C GLU A 67 1.61 -16.91 -16.04
N GLU A 68 2.81 -17.28 -16.51
CA GLU A 68 3.10 -17.45 -17.94
C GLU A 68 2.31 -18.60 -18.57
N VAL A 69 2.21 -19.75 -17.90
CA VAL A 69 1.39 -20.87 -18.35
C VAL A 69 -0.08 -20.46 -18.51
N VAL A 70 -0.63 -19.78 -17.51
CA VAL A 70 -2.02 -19.29 -17.56
C VAL A 70 -2.19 -18.26 -18.69
N PHE A 71 -1.24 -17.35 -18.87
CA PHE A 71 -1.28 -16.36 -19.94
C PHE A 71 -1.23 -17.02 -21.33
N THR A 72 -0.30 -17.93 -21.54
CA THR A 72 -0.14 -18.63 -22.83
C THR A 72 -1.40 -19.37 -23.23
N LYS A 73 -2.10 -19.95 -22.27
CA LYS A 73 -3.30 -20.75 -22.52
C LYS A 73 -4.58 -19.93 -22.62
N THR A 74 -4.70 -18.87 -21.85
CA THR A 74 -5.95 -18.10 -21.71
C THR A 74 -5.90 -16.71 -22.32
N GLY A 75 -4.73 -16.20 -22.66
CA GLY A 75 -4.49 -14.81 -23.06
C GLY A 75 -4.73 -13.80 -21.93
N LYS A 76 -5.01 -14.26 -20.72
CA LYS A 76 -5.33 -13.39 -19.57
C LYS A 76 -4.10 -13.14 -18.74
N THR A 77 -3.66 -11.89 -18.69
CA THR A 77 -2.68 -11.44 -17.70
C THR A 77 -3.33 -11.33 -16.33
N LYS A 78 -2.57 -11.65 -15.29
CA LYS A 78 -3.01 -11.39 -13.92
C LYS A 78 -3.25 -9.90 -13.74
N GLN A 79 -4.47 -9.53 -13.37
CA GLN A 79 -4.71 -8.17 -12.91
C GLN A 79 -3.92 -7.95 -11.62
N ARG A 80 -2.99 -7.00 -11.64
CA ARG A 80 -2.30 -6.57 -10.42
C ARG A 80 -3.35 -6.05 -9.46
N ARG A 81 -3.32 -6.52 -8.19
CA ARG A 81 -4.20 -5.93 -7.18
C ARG A 81 -3.89 -4.44 -7.05
N PRO A 82 -4.88 -3.59 -6.86
CA PRO A 82 -4.63 -2.18 -6.64
C PRO A 82 -3.82 -2.00 -5.33
N PHE A 83 -2.93 -1.03 -5.35
CA PHE A 83 -2.17 -0.61 -4.18
C PHE A 83 -3.12 0.08 -3.20
N ARG A 84 -3.03 -0.25 -1.93
CA ARG A 84 -3.92 0.29 -0.89
C ARG A 84 -3.18 1.30 -0.04
N LEU A 85 -3.66 2.54 -0.08
CA LEU A 85 -3.14 3.65 0.70
C LEU A 85 -4.14 3.96 1.82
N LEU A 86 -3.63 4.16 3.05
CA LEU A 86 -4.43 4.65 4.16
C LEU A 86 -3.88 6.01 4.59
N PHE A 87 -4.67 7.05 4.38
CA PHE A 87 -4.37 8.42 4.80
C PHE A 87 -4.86 8.64 6.22
N LEU A 88 -3.99 9.15 7.09
CA LEU A 88 -4.24 9.31 8.51
C LEU A 88 -3.98 10.76 8.93
N ASP A 89 -4.92 11.36 9.61
CA ASP A 89 -4.76 12.64 10.31
C ASP A 89 -5.60 12.66 11.62
N LYS A 90 -5.71 13.80 12.26
CA LYS A 90 -6.46 13.88 13.53
C LYS A 90 -7.97 13.83 13.33
N LYS A 91 -8.51 14.48 12.30
CA LYS A 91 -9.95 14.74 12.15
C LYS A 91 -10.62 14.03 10.98
N ASP A 92 -9.84 13.60 9.99
CA ASP A 92 -10.32 12.98 8.75
C ASP A 92 -11.39 13.83 8.02
N ASP A 93 -11.25 15.16 8.05
CA ASP A 93 -12.25 16.08 7.52
C ASP A 93 -11.74 17.03 6.40
N GLY A 94 -10.44 16.91 6.05
CA GLY A 94 -9.78 17.83 5.13
C GLY A 94 -8.80 17.14 4.16
N ALA A 95 -7.51 17.21 4.46
CA ALA A 95 -6.43 16.73 3.60
C ALA A 95 -6.54 15.24 3.23
N THR A 96 -6.90 14.38 4.18
CA THR A 96 -7.12 12.94 3.97
C THR A 96 -8.23 12.69 2.96
N GLN A 97 -9.33 13.43 3.04
CA GLN A 97 -10.48 13.30 2.16
C GLN A 97 -10.17 13.80 0.73
N ILE A 98 -9.38 14.88 0.59
CA ILE A 98 -8.85 15.32 -0.72
C ILE A 98 -8.02 14.18 -1.35
N ALA A 99 -7.13 13.58 -0.58
CA ALA A 99 -6.27 12.50 -1.06
C ALA A 99 -7.08 11.30 -1.57
N VAL A 100 -8.09 10.87 -0.80
CA VAL A 100 -8.97 9.76 -1.20
C VAL A 100 -9.75 10.10 -2.46
N ALA A 101 -10.33 11.32 -2.55
CA ALA A 101 -11.06 11.75 -3.73
C ALA A 101 -10.19 11.81 -5.00
N LEU A 102 -8.93 12.26 -4.86
CA LEU A 102 -7.94 12.25 -5.94
C LEU A 102 -7.61 10.82 -6.39
N CYS A 103 -7.38 9.91 -5.46
CA CYS A 103 -7.15 8.50 -5.76
C CYS A 103 -8.33 7.89 -6.53
N ARG A 104 -9.56 8.15 -6.09
CA ARG A 104 -10.78 7.66 -6.75
C ARG A 104 -10.93 8.19 -8.17
N LYS A 105 -10.70 9.48 -8.38
CA LYS A 105 -10.91 10.12 -9.69
C LYS A 105 -9.84 9.75 -10.71
N PHE A 106 -8.58 9.79 -10.33
CA PHE A 106 -7.47 9.73 -11.29
C PHE A 106 -6.71 8.41 -11.31
N TYR A 107 -6.86 7.57 -10.27
CA TYR A 107 -5.99 6.40 -10.09
C TYR A 107 -6.74 5.14 -9.66
N SER A 108 -8.06 5.08 -9.82
CA SER A 108 -8.93 3.99 -9.35
C SER A 108 -8.62 2.62 -9.96
N ASP A 109 -7.96 2.58 -11.09
CA ASP A 109 -7.49 1.35 -11.75
C ASP A 109 -6.33 0.67 -11.02
N ARG A 110 -5.57 1.44 -10.24
CA ARG A 110 -4.32 0.98 -9.61
C ARG A 110 -4.21 1.24 -8.13
N ILE A 111 -4.98 2.20 -7.60
CA ILE A 111 -4.91 2.64 -6.21
C ILE A 111 -6.29 2.65 -5.58
N VAL A 112 -6.36 2.09 -4.38
CA VAL A 112 -7.48 2.24 -3.47
C VAL A 112 -7.03 3.10 -2.30
N GLY A 113 -7.53 4.33 -2.22
CA GLY A 113 -7.31 5.24 -1.10
C GLY A 113 -8.42 5.08 -0.07
N ASN A 114 -8.03 4.99 1.20
CA ASN A 114 -8.91 5.06 2.36
C ASN A 114 -8.36 6.11 3.32
N SER A 115 -9.19 6.60 4.23
CA SER A 115 -8.77 7.55 5.25
C SER A 115 -9.35 7.21 6.62
N ALA A 116 -8.70 7.70 7.68
CA ALA A 116 -9.22 7.63 9.04
C ALA A 116 -8.55 8.69 9.93
N GLY A 117 -9.26 9.10 11.00
CA GLY A 117 -8.80 10.05 12.00
C GLY A 117 -8.73 9.45 13.40
N LEU A 118 -7.96 10.08 14.29
CA LEU A 118 -7.93 9.73 15.72
C LEU A 118 -9.21 10.14 16.43
N THR A 119 -9.70 11.33 16.09
CA THR A 119 -10.91 11.95 16.63
C THR A 119 -11.67 12.58 15.45
N PRO A 120 -12.34 11.72 14.64
CA PRO A 120 -12.96 12.17 13.40
C PRO A 120 -13.98 13.29 13.66
N ALA A 121 -14.03 14.24 12.73
CA ALA A 121 -15.04 15.29 12.75
C ALA A 121 -16.43 14.68 12.50
N SER A 122 -17.49 15.43 12.86
CA SER A 122 -18.86 15.00 12.59
C SER A 122 -19.28 15.14 11.12
N ALA A 123 -18.55 15.96 10.35
CA ALA A 123 -18.79 16.18 8.93
C ALA A 123 -17.52 16.72 8.25
N LEU A 124 -17.51 16.67 6.92
CA LEU A 124 -16.48 17.30 6.11
C LEU A 124 -16.53 18.83 6.23
N GLN A 125 -15.40 19.49 6.05
CA GLN A 125 -15.34 20.95 6.02
C GLN A 125 -16.12 21.49 4.83
N ALA A 126 -17.01 22.48 5.05
CA ALA A 126 -17.85 23.04 3.99
C ALA A 126 -17.02 23.59 2.81
N GLU A 127 -15.91 24.27 3.12
CA GLU A 127 -14.99 24.83 2.13
C GLU A 127 -14.34 23.73 1.26
N LEU A 128 -14.05 22.57 1.86
CA LEU A 128 -13.58 21.38 1.13
C LEU A 128 -14.65 20.90 0.13
N VAL A 129 -15.89 20.79 0.57
CA VAL A 129 -17.00 20.29 -0.26
C VAL A 129 -17.18 21.18 -1.49
N GLU A 130 -17.20 22.50 -1.30
CA GLU A 130 -17.31 23.48 -2.39
C GLU A 130 -16.13 23.39 -3.36
N LEU A 131 -14.90 23.32 -2.85
CA LEU A 131 -13.71 23.21 -3.69
C LEU A 131 -13.73 21.92 -4.50
N CYS A 132 -14.00 20.78 -3.87
CA CYS A 132 -14.06 19.50 -4.55
C CYS A 132 -15.14 19.48 -5.65
N ALA A 133 -16.29 20.08 -5.40
CA ALA A 133 -17.33 20.23 -6.41
C ALA A 133 -16.84 21.04 -7.63
N THR A 134 -16.15 22.18 -7.40
CA THR A 134 -15.59 23.00 -8.51
C THR A 134 -14.51 22.27 -9.29
N LYS A 135 -13.75 21.38 -8.65
CA LYS A 135 -12.73 20.54 -9.28
C LYS A 135 -13.30 19.23 -9.86
N GLY A 136 -14.60 19.02 -9.72
CA GLY A 136 -15.29 17.82 -10.19
C GLY A 136 -14.84 16.55 -9.47
N LEU A 137 -14.42 16.65 -8.20
CA LEU A 137 -14.16 15.50 -7.34
C LEU A 137 -15.46 15.05 -6.67
N ASP A 138 -15.69 13.74 -6.68
CA ASP A 138 -16.84 13.14 -6.01
C ASP A 138 -16.47 12.77 -4.57
N LEU A 139 -17.15 13.37 -3.61
CA LEU A 139 -17.05 13.10 -2.19
C LEU A 139 -18.16 12.18 -1.67
N SER A 140 -19.00 11.62 -2.54
CA SER A 140 -20.09 10.73 -2.14
C SER A 140 -19.59 9.52 -1.36
N GLY A 141 -20.14 9.31 -0.16
CA GLY A 141 -19.72 8.22 0.73
C GLY A 141 -18.31 8.38 1.31
N LEU A 142 -17.78 9.61 1.29
CA LEU A 142 -16.60 10.00 2.04
C LEU A 142 -17.04 10.73 3.29
N ASP A 143 -17.07 10.02 4.41
CA ASP A 143 -17.37 10.57 5.72
C ASP A 143 -16.14 10.40 6.63
N PRO A 144 -15.89 11.34 7.56
CA PRO A 144 -14.84 11.18 8.55
C PRO A 144 -15.00 9.88 9.33
N SER A 145 -13.96 9.07 9.35
CA SER A 145 -13.98 7.73 9.97
C SER A 145 -12.96 7.60 11.10
N ASN A 146 -13.27 6.79 12.11
CA ASN A 146 -12.38 6.59 13.23
C ASN A 146 -11.35 5.49 12.93
N PHE A 147 -10.09 5.76 13.24
CA PHE A 147 -9.07 4.73 13.23
C PHE A 147 -9.16 3.88 14.51
N VAL A 148 -9.49 2.60 14.35
CA VAL A 148 -9.60 1.66 15.47
C VAL A 148 -8.49 0.62 15.38
N VAL A 149 -7.56 0.63 16.34
CA VAL A 149 -6.38 -0.26 16.36
C VAL A 149 -6.76 -1.74 16.39
N SER A 150 -7.88 -2.09 17.05
CA SER A 150 -8.38 -3.47 17.11
C SER A 150 -9.01 -3.95 15.80
N ASP A 151 -9.40 -3.04 14.91
CA ASP A 151 -9.86 -3.41 13.57
C ASP A 151 -8.66 -3.87 12.75
N THR A 152 -8.74 -5.07 12.20
CA THR A 152 -7.67 -5.64 11.37
C THR A 152 -7.77 -5.27 9.90
N SER A 153 -8.81 -4.55 9.48
CA SER A 153 -9.02 -4.13 8.09
C SER A 153 -7.87 -3.26 7.57
N TRP A 154 -7.29 -2.42 8.43
CA TRP A 154 -6.16 -1.56 8.08
C TRP A 154 -4.87 -2.35 7.74
N LYS A 155 -4.73 -3.61 8.22
CA LYS A 155 -3.58 -4.48 7.89
C LYS A 155 -3.49 -4.84 6.40
N SER A 156 -4.56 -4.61 5.66
CA SER A 156 -4.59 -4.84 4.22
C SER A 156 -4.00 -3.69 3.40
N ASN A 157 -3.62 -2.57 4.03
CA ASN A 157 -3.01 -1.43 3.34
C ASN A 157 -1.50 -1.68 3.15
N ASP A 158 -0.99 -1.19 2.02
CA ASP A 158 0.42 -1.32 1.66
C ASP A 158 1.24 -0.12 2.19
N VAL A 159 0.61 1.06 2.25
CA VAL A 159 1.24 2.30 2.71
C VAL A 159 0.31 3.05 3.65
N PHE A 160 0.86 3.50 4.78
CA PHE A 160 0.25 4.45 5.69
C PHE A 160 0.82 5.84 5.41
N ILE A 161 -0.02 6.84 5.29
CA ILE A 161 0.38 8.22 5.01
C ILE A 161 -0.19 9.09 6.12
N CYS A 162 0.67 9.48 7.04
CA CYS A 162 0.31 10.35 8.16
C CYS A 162 0.43 11.82 7.73
N ILE A 163 -0.65 12.59 7.86
CA ILE A 163 -0.70 14.00 7.50
C ILE A 163 -0.76 14.83 8.78
N ASP A 164 0.24 15.68 9.00
CA ASP A 164 0.43 16.49 10.21
C ASP A 164 0.33 15.69 11.52
N SER A 165 0.69 14.42 11.45
CA SER A 165 0.66 13.44 12.54
C SER A 165 1.77 12.42 12.35
N THR A 166 1.96 11.54 13.31
CA THR A 166 2.91 10.43 13.22
C THR A 166 2.20 9.09 13.42
N ILE A 167 2.77 8.01 12.91
CA ILE A 167 2.14 6.70 12.98
C ILE A 167 2.01 6.20 14.43
N GLU A 168 2.90 6.62 15.32
CA GLU A 168 2.89 6.26 16.73
C GLU A 168 1.66 6.81 17.47
N GLU A 169 1.04 7.88 16.95
CA GLU A 169 -0.21 8.40 17.48
C GLU A 169 -1.39 7.44 17.21
N PHE A 170 -1.31 6.64 16.14
CA PHE A 170 -2.37 5.71 15.72
C PHE A 170 -2.13 4.29 16.20
N MET A 171 -0.90 3.81 16.16
CA MET A 171 -0.59 2.43 16.53
C MET A 171 0.80 2.27 17.13
N PRO A 172 0.98 1.40 18.15
CA PRO A 172 2.27 1.21 18.82
C PRO A 172 3.30 0.49 17.94
N LYS A 173 2.88 -0.24 16.93
CA LYS A 173 3.77 -1.00 16.03
C LYS A 173 3.16 -1.09 14.64
N VAL A 174 3.95 -0.67 13.66
CA VAL A 174 3.61 -0.80 12.23
C VAL A 174 3.70 -2.27 11.82
N PRO A 175 2.73 -2.79 11.04
CA PRO A 175 2.84 -4.14 10.51
C PRO A 175 4.05 -4.29 9.62
N PHE A 176 4.65 -5.46 9.67
CA PHE A 176 5.72 -5.81 8.75
C PHE A 176 5.22 -5.78 7.29
N GLY A 177 6.05 -5.24 6.40
CA GLY A 177 5.71 -5.14 4.98
C GLY A 177 4.87 -3.92 4.61
N CYS A 178 4.50 -3.07 5.57
CA CYS A 178 3.86 -1.77 5.31
C CYS A 178 4.89 -0.65 5.33
N SER A 179 4.75 0.30 4.42
CA SER A 179 5.54 1.52 4.42
C SER A 179 4.80 2.65 5.12
N VAL A 180 5.53 3.57 5.74
CA VAL A 180 4.95 4.76 6.39
C VAL A 180 5.56 6.00 5.77
N LEU A 181 4.72 6.94 5.38
CA LEU A 181 5.10 8.26 4.89
C LEU A 181 4.51 9.33 5.81
N ASN A 182 5.28 10.35 6.12
CA ASN A 182 4.82 11.50 6.90
C ASN A 182 4.78 12.74 5.98
N TRP A 183 3.63 13.37 5.87
CA TRP A 183 3.43 14.59 5.11
C TRP A 183 3.10 15.73 6.06
N ALA A 184 3.90 16.80 6.00
CA ALA A 184 3.61 18.04 6.70
C ALA A 184 2.97 19.02 5.72
N THR A 185 1.76 19.50 6.04
CA THR A 185 1.10 20.53 5.23
C THR A 185 1.79 21.89 5.42
N PRO A 186 1.84 22.74 4.38
CA PRO A 186 2.39 24.07 4.53
C PRO A 186 1.56 24.89 5.55
N LYS A 187 2.26 25.56 6.46
CA LYS A 187 1.60 26.38 7.49
C LYS A 187 0.83 27.56 6.89
N GLY A 188 -0.42 27.74 7.32
CA GLY A 188 -1.25 28.86 6.87
C GLY A 188 -1.70 28.76 5.43
N VAL A 189 -1.62 27.59 4.81
CA VAL A 189 -2.14 27.34 3.47
C VAL A 189 -3.67 27.39 3.49
N ASP A 190 -4.25 28.05 2.49
CA ASP A 190 -5.69 28.03 2.24
C ASP A 190 -6.16 26.70 1.62
N MET A 191 -7.46 26.49 1.51
CA MET A 191 -8.02 25.25 0.99
C MET A 191 -7.58 24.94 -0.45
N PRO A 192 -7.54 25.92 -1.40
CA PRO A 192 -6.97 25.70 -2.72
C PRO A 192 -5.49 25.29 -2.71
N GLY A 193 -4.69 25.91 -1.86
CA GLY A 193 -3.27 25.56 -1.70
C GLY A 193 -3.08 24.16 -1.10
N LEU A 194 -3.90 23.78 -0.10
CA LEU A 194 -3.94 22.44 0.45
C LEU A 194 -4.28 21.40 -0.64
N PHE A 195 -5.27 21.71 -1.48
CA PHE A 195 -5.64 20.85 -2.61
C PHE A 195 -4.46 20.62 -3.56
N HIS A 196 -3.74 21.66 -3.96
CA HIS A 196 -2.57 21.55 -4.82
C HIS A 196 -1.47 20.73 -4.18
N PHE A 197 -1.17 20.98 -2.91
CA PHE A 197 -0.21 20.21 -2.14
C PHE A 197 -0.57 18.71 -2.13
N MET A 198 -1.82 18.38 -1.84
CA MET A 198 -2.28 17.00 -1.83
C MET A 198 -2.22 16.35 -3.21
N ALA A 199 -2.57 17.07 -4.27
CA ALA A 199 -2.50 16.59 -5.64
C ALA A 199 -1.07 16.22 -6.04
N ASP A 200 -0.09 17.07 -5.72
CA ASP A 200 1.32 16.81 -5.99
C ASP A 200 1.85 15.61 -5.20
N ARG A 201 1.48 15.51 -3.90
CA ARG A 201 1.92 14.41 -3.04
C ARG A 201 1.32 13.07 -3.49
N VAL A 202 0.03 13.03 -3.75
CA VAL A 202 -0.65 11.81 -4.25
C VAL A 202 -0.05 11.39 -5.59
N SER A 203 0.14 12.32 -6.52
CA SER A 203 0.77 12.04 -7.83
C SER A 203 2.17 11.45 -7.65
N SER A 204 2.99 12.01 -6.77
CA SER A 204 4.35 11.53 -6.50
C SER A 204 4.35 10.07 -5.98
N VAL A 205 3.45 9.74 -5.04
CA VAL A 205 3.33 8.35 -4.54
C VAL A 205 2.86 7.41 -5.64
N VAL A 206 1.91 7.84 -6.47
CA VAL A 206 1.44 7.02 -7.60
C VAL A 206 2.55 6.71 -8.59
N LEU A 207 3.38 7.69 -8.93
CA LEU A 207 4.54 7.50 -9.81
C LEU A 207 5.54 6.49 -9.22
N LEU A 208 5.84 6.57 -7.92
CA LEU A 208 6.69 5.61 -7.24
C LEU A 208 6.11 4.18 -7.29
N VAL A 209 4.81 4.05 -7.07
CA VAL A 209 4.12 2.75 -7.12
C VAL A 209 4.07 2.17 -8.54
N ARG A 210 4.01 3.04 -9.55
CA ARG A 210 4.01 2.62 -10.97
C ARG A 210 5.34 2.08 -11.43
N GLY A 211 6.43 2.45 -10.79
CA GLY A 211 7.78 2.16 -11.27
C GLY A 211 8.23 3.02 -12.46
N ASP A 212 7.42 4.00 -12.86
CA ASP A 212 7.70 4.87 -14.01
C ASP A 212 8.78 5.95 -13.71
N GLY A 213 9.37 5.90 -12.52
CA GLY A 213 10.38 6.87 -12.08
C GLY A 213 11.78 6.71 -12.70
N ASN A 214 12.01 5.74 -13.58
CA ASN A 214 13.36 5.41 -14.03
C ASN A 214 13.54 5.32 -15.58
N GLU A 215 12.58 5.73 -16.39
CA GLU A 215 12.75 5.71 -17.86
C GLU A 215 13.42 6.97 -18.43
N GLY A 216 13.86 7.93 -17.59
CA GLY A 216 14.42 9.21 -18.01
C GLY A 216 15.94 9.39 -17.86
N ALA A 217 16.71 8.39 -17.42
CA ALA A 217 18.12 8.58 -17.05
C ALA A 217 19.15 7.83 -17.91
N HIS A 218 18.76 7.20 -19.00
CA HIS A 218 19.71 6.58 -19.93
C HIS A 218 19.39 6.92 -21.38
N SER A 219 19.55 8.20 -21.73
CA SER A 219 19.77 8.62 -23.11
C SER A 219 20.50 9.97 -23.13
N GLU A 220 21.79 9.92 -22.90
CA GLU A 220 22.81 10.81 -23.54
C GLU A 220 24.17 10.09 -23.52
#